data_cb4f15cc8a911ee32645e9e54b7b9281
#
_entry.id   cb4f15cc8a911ee32645e9e54b7b9281
#
_cell.length_a   1.000
_cell.length_b   1.000
_cell.length_c   1.000
_cell.angle_alpha   90.00
_cell.angle_beta   90.00
_cell.angle_gamma   90.00
#
_symmetry.space_group_name_H-M   'P 1'
#
loop_
_entity.id
_entity.type
_entity.pdbx_description
1 polymer ?
#
loop_
_entity_poly.entity_id
_entity_poly.type
_entity_poly.pdbx_seq_one_letter_code
_entity_poly.pdbx_strand_id
1 'polypeptide(L)'
;VAVGMADDNDGTAGLAGLVSWLMITTLLSTDAVAMFKGIDVELVPAAFSKIQTQFIGIIAGLIGAGCYNKFKNTKLPPALGFFSGKRCVAIVTAAMSLVATIILLFVWPVVYGGLVSFGELIVSTGAVGAGIYGFSNRILIPFGLHHALNSVFWFDVAGINDIAKFWGTAEGGILGQTGMYMAGFFPVMMFGLPAAALAMYHTAKDNKKKAIAGLLLAA
;
A
#
# COMPACT_ATOMS: atom_id res chain seq x y z
N VAL A 1 -8.77 0.92 -7.40
CA VAL A 1 -7.95 1.43 -8.52
C VAL A 1 -8.42 0.83 -9.83
N ALA A 2 -8.35 -0.51 -10.03
CA ALA A 2 -8.64 -1.15 -11.32
C ALA A 2 -10.02 -0.77 -11.89
N VAL A 3 -11.10 -0.90 -11.11
CA VAL A 3 -12.46 -0.55 -11.56
C VAL A 3 -12.61 0.94 -11.82
N GLY A 4 -12.05 1.79 -10.93
CA GLY A 4 -12.18 3.25 -11.06
C GLY A 4 -11.37 3.83 -12.23
N MET A 5 -10.41 3.08 -12.78
CA MET A 5 -9.60 3.47 -13.94
C MET A 5 -10.01 2.74 -15.23
N ALA A 6 -11.01 1.86 -15.16
CA ALA A 6 -11.62 1.24 -16.32
C ALA A 6 -12.56 2.24 -17.00
N ASP A 7 -12.53 2.31 -18.35
CA ASP A 7 -13.31 3.27 -19.14
C ASP A 7 -14.83 3.15 -18.90
N ASP A 8 -15.30 1.95 -18.55
CA ASP A 8 -16.71 1.61 -18.37
C ASP A 8 -17.04 1.17 -16.91
N ASN A 9 -16.10 1.30 -15.98
CA ASN A 9 -16.22 0.87 -14.57
C ASN A 9 -16.68 -0.60 -14.41
N ASP A 10 -16.30 -1.47 -15.33
CA ASP A 10 -16.70 -2.88 -15.34
C ASP A 10 -15.98 -3.69 -14.25
N GLY A 11 -16.71 -4.58 -13.58
CA GLY A 11 -16.17 -5.46 -12.56
C GLY A 11 -15.07 -6.42 -13.05
N THR A 12 -15.02 -6.73 -14.34
CA THR A 12 -13.95 -7.55 -14.94
C THR A 12 -12.58 -6.88 -14.81
N ALA A 13 -12.53 -5.54 -14.84
CA ALA A 13 -11.29 -4.81 -14.54
C ALA A 13 -10.83 -5.03 -13.10
N GLY A 14 -11.78 -5.12 -12.16
CA GLY A 14 -11.49 -5.47 -10.76
C GLY A 14 -10.91 -6.87 -10.62
N LEU A 15 -11.47 -7.85 -11.31
CA LEU A 15 -10.92 -9.22 -11.35
C LEU A 15 -9.51 -9.23 -11.97
N ALA A 16 -9.27 -8.47 -13.04
CA ALA A 16 -7.92 -8.35 -13.61
C ALA A 16 -6.92 -7.76 -12.60
N GLY A 17 -7.30 -6.70 -11.89
CA GLY A 17 -6.47 -6.13 -10.81
C GLY A 17 -6.21 -7.11 -9.67
N LEU A 18 -7.22 -7.90 -9.28
CA LEU A 18 -7.08 -8.95 -8.26
C LEU A 18 -6.11 -10.05 -8.71
N VAL A 19 -6.24 -10.53 -9.95
CA VAL A 19 -5.31 -11.52 -10.53
C VAL A 19 -3.88 -10.99 -10.49
N SER A 20 -3.67 -9.74 -10.93
CA SER A 20 -2.35 -9.09 -10.88
C SER A 20 -1.80 -9.04 -9.45
N TRP A 21 -2.62 -8.60 -8.49
CA TRP A 21 -2.21 -8.49 -7.10
C TRP A 21 -1.85 -9.84 -6.48
N LEU A 22 -2.69 -10.86 -6.66
CA LEU A 22 -2.42 -12.21 -6.17
C LEU A 22 -1.16 -12.80 -6.79
N MET A 23 -0.96 -12.63 -8.10
CA MET A 23 0.26 -13.11 -8.76
C MET A 23 1.51 -12.46 -8.20
N ILE A 24 1.54 -11.13 -8.10
CA ILE A 24 2.70 -10.40 -7.60
C ILE A 24 2.99 -10.79 -6.15
N THR A 25 1.99 -10.79 -5.28
CA THR A 25 2.20 -11.08 -3.85
C THR A 25 2.55 -12.54 -3.58
N THR A 26 2.02 -13.48 -4.35
CA THR A 26 2.35 -14.90 -4.21
C THR A 26 3.76 -15.21 -4.74
N LEU A 27 4.10 -14.70 -5.93
CA LEU A 27 5.41 -14.96 -6.54
C LEU A 27 6.56 -14.22 -5.84
N LEU A 28 6.28 -13.12 -5.15
CA LEU A 28 7.25 -12.38 -4.34
C LEU A 28 7.10 -12.66 -2.83
N SER A 29 6.38 -13.71 -2.44
CA SER A 29 6.41 -14.18 -1.06
C SER A 29 7.82 -14.66 -0.68
N THR A 30 8.14 -14.63 0.61
CA THR A 30 9.46 -15.08 1.12
C THR A 30 9.79 -16.49 0.66
N ASP A 31 8.80 -17.41 0.73
CA ASP A 31 8.99 -18.81 0.33
C ASP A 31 9.24 -18.97 -1.18
N ALA A 32 8.47 -18.24 -2.01
CA ALA A 32 8.65 -18.28 -3.46
C ALA A 32 10.00 -17.70 -3.87
N VAL A 33 10.42 -16.58 -3.26
CA VAL A 33 11.72 -15.96 -3.54
C VAL A 33 12.87 -16.84 -3.08
N ALA A 34 12.76 -17.50 -1.92
CA ALA A 34 13.73 -18.49 -1.44
C ALA A 34 13.90 -19.61 -2.46
N MET A 35 12.78 -20.18 -2.93
CA MET A 35 12.78 -21.25 -3.93
C MET A 35 13.41 -20.80 -5.27
N PHE A 36 13.08 -19.60 -5.77
CA PHE A 36 13.63 -19.09 -7.04
C PHE A 36 15.12 -18.78 -6.97
N LYS A 37 15.61 -18.29 -5.82
CA LYS A 37 17.02 -17.98 -5.61
C LYS A 37 17.84 -19.18 -5.12
N GLY A 38 17.20 -20.28 -4.72
CA GLY A 38 17.86 -21.45 -4.15
C GLY A 38 18.58 -21.15 -2.82
N ILE A 39 17.99 -20.29 -1.98
CA ILE A 39 18.52 -19.88 -0.68
C ILE A 39 17.52 -20.24 0.42
N ASP A 40 18.00 -20.33 1.67
CA ASP A 40 17.13 -20.54 2.81
C ASP A 40 16.20 -19.34 3.03
N VAL A 41 14.99 -19.58 3.53
CA VAL A 41 13.96 -18.57 3.79
C VAL A 41 14.48 -17.45 4.70
N GLU A 42 15.33 -17.80 5.67
CA GLU A 42 15.95 -16.86 6.61
C GLU A 42 16.92 -15.87 5.94
N LEU A 43 17.47 -16.22 4.78
CA LEU A 43 18.39 -15.37 4.01
C LEU A 43 17.67 -14.46 3.01
N VAL A 44 16.34 -14.58 2.88
CA VAL A 44 15.55 -13.72 2.00
C VAL A 44 15.46 -12.32 2.61
N PRO A 45 15.70 -11.25 1.81
CA PRO A 45 15.57 -9.87 2.30
C PRO A 45 14.21 -9.61 2.95
N ALA A 46 14.22 -8.95 4.12
CA ALA A 46 13.00 -8.61 4.88
C ALA A 46 11.97 -7.80 4.08
N ALA A 47 12.39 -7.14 2.99
CA ALA A 47 11.51 -6.45 2.07
C ALA A 47 10.40 -7.35 1.52
N PHE A 48 10.66 -8.64 1.28
CA PHE A 48 9.68 -9.57 0.71
C PHE A 48 8.65 -10.04 1.74
N SER A 49 8.96 -10.04 3.03
CA SER A 49 7.96 -10.28 4.08
C SER A 49 6.91 -9.14 4.15
N LYS A 50 7.24 -7.97 3.61
CA LYS A 50 6.38 -6.77 3.56
C LYS A 50 5.92 -6.43 2.13
N ILE A 51 5.79 -7.43 1.25
CA ILE A 51 5.34 -7.21 -0.14
C ILE A 51 3.85 -6.84 -0.22
N GLN A 52 3.03 -7.26 0.74
CA GLN A 52 1.60 -6.99 0.77
C GLN A 52 1.33 -5.55 1.24
N THR A 53 1.61 -4.58 0.36
CA THR A 53 1.41 -3.16 0.63
C THR A 53 0.38 -2.55 -0.31
N GLN A 54 -0.19 -1.40 0.08
CA GLN A 54 -1.06 -0.62 -0.80
C GLN A 54 -0.35 -0.19 -2.08
N PHE A 55 0.96 0.06 -2.02
CA PHE A 55 1.77 0.40 -3.20
C PHE A 55 1.71 -0.70 -4.26
N ILE A 56 1.93 -1.94 -3.87
CA ILE A 56 1.79 -3.10 -4.77
C ILE A 56 0.34 -3.23 -5.27
N GLY A 57 -0.65 -2.97 -4.42
CA GLY A 57 -2.06 -2.93 -4.80
C GLY A 57 -2.39 -1.87 -5.84
N ILE A 58 -1.76 -0.69 -5.77
CA ILE A 58 -1.90 0.36 -6.77
C ILE A 58 -1.29 -0.09 -8.10
N ILE A 59 -0.07 -0.64 -8.10
CA ILE A 59 0.59 -1.18 -9.29
C ILE A 59 -0.27 -2.27 -9.94
N ALA A 60 -0.74 -3.22 -9.17
CA ALA A 60 -1.59 -4.31 -9.65
C ALA A 60 -2.91 -3.77 -10.25
N GLY A 61 -3.51 -2.76 -9.60
CA GLY A 61 -4.70 -2.10 -10.10
C GLY A 61 -4.48 -1.35 -11.42
N LEU A 62 -3.33 -0.69 -11.57
CA LEU A 62 -2.94 -0.02 -12.82
C LEU A 62 -2.71 -1.02 -13.96
N ILE A 63 -2.03 -2.14 -13.67
CA ILE A 63 -1.84 -3.22 -14.65
C ILE A 63 -3.19 -3.79 -15.08
N GLY A 64 -4.08 -4.08 -14.12
CA GLY A 64 -5.41 -4.62 -14.40
C GLY A 64 -6.25 -3.67 -15.25
N ALA A 65 -6.33 -2.38 -14.90
CA ALA A 65 -7.03 -1.37 -15.67
C ALA A 65 -6.45 -1.19 -17.08
N GLY A 66 -5.13 -1.08 -17.19
CA GLY A 66 -4.44 -0.92 -18.47
C GLY A 66 -4.68 -2.10 -19.41
N CYS A 67 -4.56 -3.33 -18.88
CA CYS A 67 -4.87 -4.54 -19.65
C CYS A 67 -6.34 -4.61 -20.04
N TYR A 68 -7.26 -4.26 -19.13
CA TYR A 68 -8.68 -4.25 -19.40
C TYR A 68 -9.04 -3.27 -20.52
N ASN A 69 -8.66 -2.00 -20.36
CA ASN A 69 -8.99 -0.95 -21.34
C ASN A 69 -8.47 -1.28 -22.74
N LYS A 70 -7.26 -1.85 -22.82
CA LYS A 70 -6.62 -2.16 -24.10
C LYS A 70 -7.14 -3.42 -24.76
N PHE A 71 -7.45 -4.47 -23.98
CA PHE A 71 -7.72 -5.82 -24.53
C PHE A 71 -9.17 -6.29 -24.42
N LYS A 72 -10.07 -5.54 -23.78
CA LYS A 72 -11.49 -5.92 -23.60
C LYS A 72 -12.25 -6.17 -24.91
N ASN A 73 -11.82 -5.59 -26.02
CA ASN A 73 -12.45 -5.72 -27.34
C ASN A 73 -11.60 -6.54 -28.33
N THR A 74 -10.55 -7.22 -27.87
CA THR A 74 -9.64 -7.98 -28.74
C THR A 74 -10.37 -9.17 -29.36
N LYS A 75 -10.34 -9.27 -30.69
CA LYS A 75 -10.84 -10.43 -31.44
C LYS A 75 -9.67 -11.33 -31.79
N LEU A 76 -9.71 -12.57 -31.32
CA LEU A 76 -8.73 -13.60 -31.62
C LEU A 76 -9.18 -14.45 -32.83
N PRO A 77 -8.24 -15.17 -33.51
CA PRO A 77 -8.56 -16.10 -34.58
C PRO A 77 -9.61 -17.14 -34.15
N PRO A 78 -10.38 -17.73 -35.09
CA PRO A 78 -11.47 -18.65 -34.77
C PRO A 78 -11.07 -19.81 -33.84
N ALA A 79 -9.86 -20.33 -34.01
CA ALA A 79 -9.31 -21.40 -33.14
C ALA A 79 -9.19 -21.00 -31.66
N LEU A 80 -8.99 -19.69 -31.38
CA LEU A 80 -8.85 -19.12 -30.04
C LEU A 80 -10.06 -18.22 -29.67
N GLY A 81 -11.14 -18.30 -30.44
CA GLY A 81 -12.33 -17.44 -30.30
C GLY A 81 -12.94 -17.48 -28.90
N PHE A 82 -12.83 -18.60 -28.18
CA PHE A 82 -13.28 -18.75 -26.79
C PHE A 82 -12.60 -17.73 -25.84
N PHE A 83 -11.34 -17.40 -26.09
CA PHE A 83 -10.56 -16.46 -25.27
C PHE A 83 -10.68 -15.00 -25.73
N SER A 84 -11.53 -14.70 -26.71
CA SER A 84 -11.72 -13.33 -27.20
C SER A 84 -12.42 -12.42 -26.20
N GLY A 85 -12.23 -11.11 -26.37
CA GLY A 85 -12.88 -10.06 -25.57
C GLY A 85 -12.39 -10.05 -24.12
N LYS A 86 -13.31 -9.89 -23.16
CA LYS A 86 -13.01 -9.76 -21.73
C LYS A 86 -12.23 -10.97 -21.15
N ARG A 87 -12.36 -12.14 -21.75
CA ARG A 87 -11.60 -13.35 -21.33
C ARG A 87 -10.11 -13.25 -21.63
N CYS A 88 -9.75 -12.55 -22.72
CA CYS A 88 -8.35 -12.28 -23.07
C CYS A 88 -7.67 -11.42 -22.01
N VAL A 89 -8.41 -10.52 -21.37
CA VAL A 89 -7.87 -9.59 -20.36
C VAL A 89 -7.16 -10.35 -19.24
N ALA A 90 -7.75 -11.40 -18.69
CA ALA A 90 -7.15 -12.16 -17.59
C ALA A 90 -5.79 -12.77 -17.98
N ILE A 91 -5.69 -13.34 -19.20
CA ILE A 91 -4.47 -13.96 -19.71
C ILE A 91 -3.37 -12.92 -19.91
N VAL A 92 -3.71 -11.78 -20.54
CA VAL A 92 -2.75 -10.70 -20.76
C VAL A 92 -2.33 -10.07 -19.45
N THR A 93 -3.26 -9.88 -18.51
CA THR A 93 -2.94 -9.36 -17.17
C THR A 93 -1.98 -10.30 -16.43
N ALA A 94 -2.18 -11.61 -16.52
CA ALA A 94 -1.27 -12.58 -15.93
C ALA A 94 0.15 -12.45 -16.53
N ALA A 95 0.27 -12.38 -17.85
CA ALA A 95 1.55 -12.20 -18.52
C ALA A 95 2.23 -10.88 -18.12
N MET A 96 1.50 -9.78 -18.09
CA MET A 96 2.03 -8.47 -17.65
C MET A 96 2.41 -8.48 -16.17
N SER A 97 1.67 -9.20 -15.34
CA SER A 97 2.00 -9.35 -13.91
C SER A 97 3.27 -10.17 -13.68
N LEU A 98 3.56 -11.17 -14.51
CA LEU A 98 4.85 -11.87 -14.48
C LEU A 98 6.00 -10.93 -14.77
N VAL A 99 5.88 -10.09 -15.81
CA VAL A 99 6.91 -9.08 -16.13
C VAL A 99 7.08 -8.11 -14.97
N ALA A 100 5.99 -7.61 -14.40
CA ALA A 100 6.03 -6.71 -13.24
C ALA A 100 6.68 -7.40 -12.02
N THR A 101 6.40 -8.68 -11.79
CA THR A 101 7.00 -9.47 -10.71
C THR A 101 8.52 -9.57 -10.86
N ILE A 102 9.01 -9.82 -12.08
CA ILE A 102 10.45 -9.86 -12.35
C ILE A 102 11.10 -8.50 -12.07
N ILE A 103 10.48 -7.42 -12.49
CA ILE A 103 10.99 -6.06 -12.22
C ILE A 103 11.01 -5.80 -10.70
N LEU A 104 9.91 -6.10 -10.01
CA LEU A 104 9.77 -5.88 -8.57
C LEU A 104 10.72 -6.77 -7.74
N LEU A 105 11.10 -7.95 -8.23
CA LEU A 105 12.08 -8.82 -7.58
C LEU A 105 13.43 -8.09 -7.34
N PHE A 106 13.82 -7.18 -8.24
CA PHE A 106 15.04 -6.40 -8.12
C PHE A 106 14.81 -5.00 -7.54
N VAL A 107 13.73 -4.35 -7.91
CA VAL A 107 13.43 -2.96 -7.52
C VAL A 107 12.91 -2.86 -6.09
N TRP A 108 12.06 -3.79 -5.66
CA TRP A 108 11.41 -3.72 -4.36
C TRP A 108 12.38 -3.72 -3.17
N PRO A 109 13.41 -4.59 -3.10
CA PRO A 109 14.39 -4.55 -2.02
C PRO A 109 15.15 -3.22 -1.94
N VAL A 110 15.44 -2.60 -3.08
CA VAL A 110 16.13 -1.29 -3.14
C VAL A 110 15.23 -0.18 -2.60
N VAL A 111 13.98 -0.13 -3.04
CA VAL A 111 13.00 0.87 -2.57
C VAL A 111 12.75 0.71 -1.06
N TYR A 112 12.51 -0.52 -0.62
CA TYR A 112 12.27 -0.81 0.79
C TYR A 112 13.50 -0.50 1.65
N GLY A 113 14.70 -0.95 1.23
CA GLY A 113 15.96 -0.66 1.93
C GLY A 113 16.25 0.84 2.03
N GLY A 114 16.00 1.59 0.96
CA GLY A 114 16.13 3.05 0.98
C GLY A 114 15.19 3.72 1.99
N LEU A 115 13.95 3.26 2.09
CA LEU A 115 12.99 3.78 3.07
C LEU A 115 13.38 3.41 4.52
N VAL A 116 13.92 2.21 4.75
CA VAL A 116 14.44 1.80 6.07
C VAL A 116 15.63 2.66 6.46
N SER A 117 16.63 2.82 5.58
CA SER A 117 17.82 3.65 5.85
C SER A 117 17.46 5.10 6.09
N PHE A 118 16.48 5.64 5.36
CA PHE A 118 15.95 6.97 5.61
C PHE A 118 15.29 7.07 7.00
N GLY A 119 14.54 6.03 7.40
CA GLY A 119 13.95 5.95 8.73
C GLY A 119 14.99 5.96 9.84
N GLU A 120 16.04 5.15 9.72
CA GLU A 120 17.15 5.08 10.69
C GLU A 120 17.87 6.42 10.84
N LEU A 121 18.09 7.12 9.70
CA LEU A 121 18.67 8.45 9.72
C LEU A 121 17.81 9.45 10.51
N ILE A 122 16.50 9.38 10.36
CA ILE A 122 15.54 10.25 11.07
C ILE A 122 15.60 10.01 12.57
N VAL A 123 15.69 8.75 13.00
CA VAL A 123 15.74 8.38 14.44
C VAL A 123 16.91 9.05 15.15
N SER A 124 18.05 9.16 14.49
CA SER A 124 19.25 9.78 15.08
C SER A 124 19.08 11.27 15.40
N THR A 125 18.06 11.95 14.86
CA THR A 125 17.83 13.40 15.02
C THR A 125 16.82 13.78 16.12
N GLY A 126 16.30 12.80 16.88
CA GLY A 126 15.42 13.05 18.04
C GLY A 126 14.10 13.75 17.68
N ALA A 127 13.74 14.84 18.41
CA ALA A 127 12.47 15.53 18.22
C ALA A 127 12.30 16.14 16.81
N VAL A 128 13.36 16.63 16.19
CA VAL A 128 13.35 17.11 14.80
C VAL A 128 13.05 15.96 13.86
N GLY A 129 13.62 14.77 14.13
CA GLY A 129 13.32 13.55 13.40
C GLY A 129 11.86 13.17 13.45
N ALA A 130 11.21 13.28 14.61
CA ALA A 130 9.77 13.01 14.72
C ALA A 130 8.94 13.94 13.81
N GLY A 131 9.32 15.21 13.69
CA GLY A 131 8.70 16.15 12.76
C GLY A 131 8.91 15.77 11.29
N ILE A 132 10.14 15.42 10.92
CA ILE A 132 10.48 14.95 9.57
C ILE A 132 9.73 13.66 9.24
N TYR A 133 9.67 12.71 10.18
CA TYR A 133 8.89 11.49 10.04
C TYR A 133 7.42 11.78 9.78
N GLY A 134 6.78 12.61 10.60
CA GLY A 134 5.39 12.97 10.45
C GLY A 134 5.09 13.60 9.09
N PHE A 135 5.93 14.50 8.61
CA PHE A 135 5.83 15.12 7.30
C PHE A 135 6.00 14.09 6.17
N SER A 136 7.07 13.30 6.21
CA SER A 136 7.36 12.29 5.20
C SER A 136 6.28 11.22 5.12
N ASN A 137 5.80 10.76 6.28
CA ASN A 137 4.70 9.80 6.38
C ASN A 137 3.45 10.34 5.66
N ARG A 138 3.09 11.61 5.89
CA ARG A 138 1.91 12.23 5.24
C ARG A 138 2.04 12.30 3.72
N ILE A 139 3.22 12.63 3.21
CA ILE A 139 3.48 12.65 1.75
C ILE A 139 3.39 11.24 1.17
N LEU A 140 3.84 10.23 1.89
CA LEU A 140 3.86 8.84 1.42
C LEU A 140 2.50 8.12 1.51
N ILE A 141 1.52 8.66 2.25
CA ILE A 141 0.16 8.08 2.37
C ILE A 141 -0.50 7.88 1.00
N PRO A 142 -0.56 8.86 0.09
CA PRO A 142 -1.20 8.67 -1.22
C PRO A 142 -0.58 7.57 -2.07
N PHE A 143 0.73 7.32 -1.89
CA PHE A 143 1.46 6.28 -2.60
C PHE A 143 1.41 4.92 -1.89
N GLY A 144 0.84 4.84 -0.68
CA GLY A 144 0.83 3.62 0.13
C GLY A 144 2.19 3.18 0.66
N LEU A 145 3.23 4.02 0.53
CA LEU A 145 4.60 3.73 0.97
C LEU A 145 4.86 4.06 2.44
N HIS A 146 3.94 4.80 3.10
CA HIS A 146 4.05 5.14 4.52
C HIS A 146 4.18 3.91 5.43
N HIS A 147 3.64 2.75 5.03
CA HIS A 147 3.79 1.50 5.77
C HIS A 147 5.24 1.03 5.90
N ALA A 148 6.10 1.34 4.94
CA ALA A 148 7.52 1.04 5.04
C ALA A 148 8.20 1.87 6.14
N LEU A 149 7.88 3.18 6.24
CA LEU A 149 8.33 4.01 7.35
C LEU A 149 7.74 3.55 8.69
N ASN A 150 6.45 3.21 8.72
CA ASN A 150 5.83 2.69 9.93
C ASN A 150 6.50 1.39 10.41
N SER A 151 6.98 0.55 9.49
CA SER A 151 7.69 -0.67 9.84
C SER A 151 8.99 -0.39 10.60
N VAL A 152 9.66 0.73 10.29
CA VAL A 152 10.90 1.15 10.96
C VAL A 152 10.62 1.69 12.36
N PHE A 153 9.62 2.57 12.50
CA PHE A 153 9.39 3.32 13.74
C PHE A 153 8.43 2.63 14.70
N TRP A 154 7.38 1.99 14.19
CA TRP A 154 6.34 1.38 15.03
C TRP A 154 6.66 -0.06 15.41
N PHE A 155 7.33 -0.78 14.53
CA PHE A 155 7.68 -2.17 14.70
C PHE A 155 9.20 -2.32 14.92
N ASP A 156 9.67 -3.53 14.97
CA ASP A 156 11.05 -3.84 15.42
C ASP A 156 12.11 -3.86 14.31
N VAL A 157 11.84 -3.25 13.15
CA VAL A 157 12.82 -3.29 12.04
C VAL A 157 14.12 -2.57 12.36
N ALA A 158 14.05 -1.45 13.10
CA ALA A 158 15.23 -0.69 13.58
C ALA A 158 15.39 -0.76 15.11
N GLY A 159 14.78 -1.73 15.78
CA GLY A 159 14.86 -1.89 17.23
C GLY A 159 14.11 -0.82 18.04
N ILE A 160 13.31 0.05 17.39
CA ILE A 160 12.60 1.14 18.07
C ILE A 160 11.36 0.62 18.78
N ASN A 161 10.54 -0.16 18.05
CA ASN A 161 9.30 -0.78 18.52
C ASN A 161 8.41 0.16 19.36
N ASP A 162 8.18 1.38 18.83
CA ASP A 162 7.56 2.48 19.57
C ASP A 162 6.12 2.18 20.00
N ILE A 163 5.35 1.46 19.16
CA ILE A 163 3.98 1.03 19.47
C ILE A 163 3.93 0.12 20.67
N ALA A 164 4.75 -0.95 20.69
CA ALA A 164 4.70 -1.94 21.73
C ALA A 164 5.22 -1.37 23.07
N LYS A 165 6.22 -0.51 23.02
CA LYS A 165 6.72 0.23 24.19
C LYS A 165 5.68 1.23 24.72
N PHE A 166 4.99 1.94 23.83
CA PHE A 166 3.93 2.87 24.23
C PHE A 166 2.74 2.17 24.89
N TRP A 167 2.35 1.00 24.40
CA TRP A 167 1.26 0.20 24.99
C TRP A 167 1.70 -0.63 26.19
N GLY A 168 2.98 -0.63 26.52
CA GLY A 168 3.51 -1.42 27.64
C GLY A 168 3.56 -2.92 27.37
N THR A 169 3.47 -3.34 26.11
CA THR A 169 3.58 -4.75 25.70
C THR A 169 5.04 -5.18 25.48
N ALA A 170 5.96 -4.22 25.38
CA ALA A 170 7.41 -4.44 25.35
C ALA A 170 8.11 -3.64 26.45
N GLU A 171 9.22 -4.17 26.95
CA GLU A 171 10.06 -3.49 27.95
C GLU A 171 10.69 -2.21 27.37
N GLY A 172 10.96 -1.23 28.24
CA GLY A 172 11.64 0.02 27.88
C GLY A 172 10.71 1.18 27.54
N GLY A 173 9.45 1.13 27.98
CA GLY A 173 8.53 2.28 27.92
C GLY A 173 8.97 3.40 28.85
N ILE A 174 9.30 4.57 28.32
CA ILE A 174 9.70 5.77 29.10
C ILE A 174 8.66 6.85 28.86
N LEU A 175 8.03 7.32 29.94
CA LEU A 175 7.04 8.41 29.88
C LEU A 175 7.68 9.68 29.27
N GLY A 176 7.03 10.22 28.24
CA GLY A 176 7.50 11.41 27.53
C GLY A 176 8.51 11.15 26.39
N GLN A 177 8.94 9.88 26.18
CA GLN A 177 9.82 9.51 25.07
C GLN A 177 9.19 8.48 24.13
N THR A 178 8.54 7.46 24.68
CA THR A 178 7.84 6.46 23.85
C THR A 178 6.51 7.00 23.32
N GLY A 179 6.16 6.65 22.09
CA GLY A 179 4.98 7.16 21.39
C GLY A 179 5.25 8.45 20.59
N MET A 180 6.50 8.94 20.56
CA MET A 180 6.88 10.16 19.85
C MET A 180 6.56 10.08 18.36
N TYR A 181 6.74 8.92 17.75
CA TYR A 181 6.45 8.68 16.34
C TYR A 181 4.96 8.42 16.07
N MET A 182 4.13 8.26 17.11
CA MET A 182 2.69 8.11 17.02
C MET A 182 1.93 9.43 17.29
N ALA A 183 2.58 10.45 17.82
CA ALA A 183 1.97 11.70 18.28
C ALA A 183 1.13 12.43 17.21
N GLY A 184 1.47 12.27 15.94
CA GLY A 184 0.71 12.85 14.83
C GLY A 184 -0.66 12.19 14.58
N PHE A 185 -0.91 10.98 15.07
CA PHE A 185 -2.16 10.26 14.86
C PHE A 185 -3.30 10.76 15.76
N PHE A 186 -3.04 10.86 17.05
CA PHE A 186 -4.04 11.28 18.01
C PHE A 186 -4.60 12.67 17.74
N PRO A 187 -3.79 13.72 17.53
CA PRO A 187 -4.29 15.04 17.14
C PRO A 187 -5.10 15.02 15.83
N VAL A 188 -4.69 14.21 14.84
CA VAL A 188 -5.43 14.09 13.58
C VAL A 188 -6.76 13.37 13.77
N MET A 189 -6.82 12.31 14.56
CA MET A 189 -8.07 11.62 14.87
C MET A 189 -9.01 12.49 15.66
N MET A 190 -8.52 13.18 16.71
CA MET A 190 -9.36 13.95 17.61
C MET A 190 -9.84 15.28 17.02
N PHE A 191 -9.03 15.94 16.20
CA PHE A 191 -9.32 17.29 15.69
C PHE A 191 -9.42 17.34 14.16
N GLY A 192 -8.59 16.60 13.46
CA GLY A 192 -8.56 16.61 12.00
C GLY A 192 -9.75 15.93 11.35
N LEU A 193 -10.22 14.79 11.87
CA LEU A 193 -11.40 14.11 11.33
C LEU A 193 -12.69 14.91 11.56
N PRO A 194 -12.99 15.42 12.75
CA PRO A 194 -14.14 16.33 12.95
C PRO A 194 -14.05 17.59 12.08
N ALA A 195 -12.86 18.19 11.95
CA ALA A 195 -12.67 19.35 11.09
C ALA A 195 -12.92 19.02 9.60
N ALA A 196 -12.48 17.86 9.13
CA ALA A 196 -12.76 17.39 7.77
C ALA A 196 -14.25 17.16 7.54
N ALA A 197 -14.95 16.52 8.50
CA ALA A 197 -16.40 16.32 8.43
C ALA A 197 -17.16 17.66 8.44
N LEU A 198 -16.71 18.63 9.24
CA LEU A 198 -17.26 19.98 9.25
C LEU A 198 -17.04 20.70 7.91
N ALA A 199 -15.85 20.58 7.33
CA ALA A 199 -15.56 21.13 6.00
C ALA A 199 -16.47 20.50 4.92
N MET A 200 -16.67 19.17 4.96
CA MET A 200 -17.60 18.48 4.07
C MET A 200 -19.03 18.98 4.24
N TYR A 201 -19.46 19.23 5.49
CA TYR A 201 -20.78 19.78 5.79
C TYR A 201 -20.99 21.16 5.18
N HIS A 202 -20.01 22.06 5.33
CA HIS A 202 -20.09 23.43 4.81
C HIS A 202 -19.99 23.51 3.28
N THR A 203 -19.19 22.63 2.66
CA THR A 203 -18.98 22.63 1.20
C THR A 203 -19.99 21.80 0.42
N ALA A 204 -20.80 20.99 1.10
CA ALA A 204 -21.80 20.14 0.45
C ALA A 204 -22.88 20.97 -0.25
N LYS A 205 -23.04 20.75 -1.56
CA LYS A 205 -24.05 21.41 -2.40
C LYS A 205 -25.43 20.73 -2.33
N ASP A 206 -25.49 19.49 -1.85
CA ASP A 206 -26.69 18.66 -1.76
C ASP A 206 -27.06 18.39 -0.30
N ASN A 207 -28.36 18.54 0.04
CA ASN A 207 -28.88 18.31 1.38
C ASN A 207 -28.63 16.87 1.88
N LYS A 208 -28.68 15.86 0.99
CA LYS A 208 -28.34 14.47 1.37
C LYS A 208 -26.89 14.32 1.77
N LYS A 209 -25.97 14.91 1.03
CA LYS A 209 -24.53 14.91 1.34
C LYS A 209 -24.24 15.68 2.63
N LYS A 210 -24.97 16.78 2.86
CA LYS A 210 -24.90 17.56 4.07
C LYS A 210 -25.35 16.76 5.30
N ALA A 211 -26.44 16.00 5.18
CA ALA A 211 -26.92 15.13 6.26
C ALA A 211 -25.91 14.01 6.60
N ILE A 212 -25.29 13.40 5.58
CA ILE A 212 -24.25 12.38 5.79
C ILE A 212 -23.02 12.99 6.49
N ALA A 213 -22.56 14.18 6.08
CA ALA A 213 -21.46 14.87 6.75
C ALA A 213 -21.81 15.26 8.19
N GLY A 214 -23.06 15.60 8.47
CA GLY A 214 -23.57 15.83 9.83
C GLY A 214 -23.55 14.58 10.69
N LEU A 215 -23.89 13.41 10.14
CA LEU A 215 -23.77 12.13 10.84
C LEU A 215 -22.31 11.78 11.15
N LEU A 216 -21.37 12.06 10.23
CA LEU A 216 -19.94 11.85 10.48
C LEU A 216 -19.35 12.76 11.56
N LEU A 217 -19.99 13.93 11.78
CA LEU A 217 -19.60 14.83 12.89
C LEU A 217 -20.13 14.33 14.24
N ALA A 218 -21.22 13.57 14.24
CA ALA A 218 -21.87 13.07 15.44
C ALA A 218 -21.32 11.69 15.90
N ALA A 219 -20.62 10.98 15.02
CA ALA A 219 -20.03 9.66 15.29
C ALA A 219 -18.61 9.79 15.85
#